data_356af4be65a2bd3e3cfece208406a9f3
#
_entry.id   356af4be65a2bd3e3cfece208406a9f3
#
_cell.length_a   1.000
_cell.length_b   1.000
_cell.length_c   1.000
_cell.angle_alpha   90.00
_cell.angle_beta   90.00
_cell.angle_gamma   90.00
#
_symmetry.space_group_name_H-M   'P 1'
#
loop_
_entity.id
_entity.type
_entity.pdbx_description
1 polymer ?
#
loop_
_entity_poly.entity_id
_entity_poly.type
_entity_poly.pdbx_seq_one_letter_code
_entity_poly.pdbx_strand_id
1 'polypeptide(L)'
;MPNNDWINQVIEDTLKGKQFKRRIQSGIDHLYGKKLYKYYSFSSAFTLSNLQNGTIYLQNPVLFNDPFDCNIGLSVNQLIRTLMPDFFDKILPNTNSNVREVLASWMFEDSVPELEEGSKEHLLSICSSSTVFTKMLDKARSGQNISDQEILSLIVEDPTTFSEMIKAYLTIVSKGDTLSFDNVAMQQVIKSPQIIRGLIMSVAEIRDSRERQVLELLTSKDDFIEKVKSIAAFAGVEVPKTEIERLYSALDAGIKQIRVGLGNQVGIECFTQSPTDILMWSYYADKHTGVCVEYDFSKLFASCANSFLFPVCYSENRPLLDMQNLYDPVTKQICNDRIAEAFPSIMRSWITKSKEWEREKEWRLITFPIKDDSERLVKLPIASRIITGINITDGNYRLVADIAKEKVIPIHRTRLKNDQYKIEIIND
;
A
#
# COMPACT_ATOMS: atom_id res chain seq x y z
N MET A 1 17.18 10.41 1.48
CA MET A 1 16.00 10.72 0.64
C MET A 1 15.67 12.18 0.82
N PRO A 2 15.27 12.94 -0.22
CA PRO A 2 14.81 14.30 0.01
C PRO A 2 13.62 14.25 0.95
N ASN A 3 13.56 15.20 1.87
CA ASN A 3 12.48 15.30 2.84
C ASN A 3 11.14 15.53 2.11
N ASN A 4 10.26 14.53 2.11
CA ASN A 4 8.97 14.56 1.42
C ASN A 4 7.84 15.14 2.32
N ASP A 5 8.18 15.84 3.40
CA ASP A 5 7.20 16.42 4.33
C ASP A 5 6.24 17.39 3.64
N TRP A 6 6.71 18.09 2.61
CA TRP A 6 5.87 18.98 1.81
C TRP A 6 4.71 18.26 1.10
N ILE A 7 4.91 16.99 0.67
CA ILE A 7 3.85 16.17 0.06
C ILE A 7 2.74 15.92 1.08
N ASN A 8 3.11 15.49 2.29
CA ASN A 8 2.17 15.27 3.38
C ASN A 8 1.41 16.56 3.70
N GLN A 9 2.11 17.69 3.75
CA GLN A 9 1.48 19.01 3.99
C GLN A 9 0.46 19.38 2.90
N VAL A 10 0.76 19.12 1.62
CA VAL A 10 -0.19 19.36 0.51
C VAL A 10 -1.41 18.46 0.61
N ILE A 11 -1.24 17.20 0.98
CA ILE A 11 -2.33 16.25 1.19
C ILE A 11 -3.22 16.70 2.34
N GLU A 12 -2.65 17.09 3.48
CA GLU A 12 -3.39 17.60 4.63
C GLU A 12 -4.13 18.92 4.34
N ASP A 13 -3.47 19.87 3.67
CA ASP A 13 -4.09 21.14 3.29
C ASP A 13 -5.27 20.94 2.33
N THR A 14 -5.21 19.87 1.53
CA THR A 14 -6.31 19.44 0.67
C THR A 14 -7.52 18.99 1.48
N LEU A 15 -7.31 18.19 2.51
CA LEU A 15 -8.37 17.71 3.40
C LEU A 15 -9.02 18.85 4.18
N LYS A 16 -8.24 19.85 4.54
CA LYS A 16 -8.73 21.07 5.25
C LYS A 16 -9.43 22.06 4.32
N GLY A 17 -9.68 21.72 3.06
CA GLY A 17 -10.37 22.59 2.09
C GLY A 17 -9.56 23.81 1.66
N LYS A 18 -8.26 23.85 1.94
CA LYS A 18 -7.41 24.99 1.56
C LYS A 18 -7.15 24.99 0.06
N GLN A 19 -7.13 26.20 -0.50
CA GLN A 19 -7.13 26.56 -1.92
C GLN A 19 -6.43 25.58 -2.89
N PHE A 20 -7.19 25.09 -3.88
CA PHE A 20 -6.77 24.18 -4.95
C PHE A 20 -5.55 24.61 -5.76
N LYS A 21 -5.34 25.92 -5.95
CA LYS A 21 -4.21 26.46 -6.71
C LYS A 21 -2.83 26.12 -6.12
N ARG A 22 -2.75 25.77 -4.83
CA ARG A 22 -1.49 25.45 -4.18
C ARG A 22 -1.03 24.01 -4.44
N ARG A 23 -1.90 23.10 -4.86
CA ARG A 23 -1.59 21.67 -5.01
C ARG A 23 -0.53 21.43 -6.09
N ILE A 24 -0.84 21.82 -7.30
CA ILE A 24 0.09 21.67 -8.43
C ILE A 24 1.29 22.61 -8.30
N GLN A 25 1.08 23.83 -7.77
CA GLN A 25 2.14 24.80 -7.58
C GLN A 25 3.22 24.30 -6.64
N SER A 26 2.86 23.65 -5.53
CA SER A 26 3.84 23.05 -4.62
C SER A 26 4.73 22.03 -5.33
N GLY A 27 4.14 21.18 -6.18
CA GLY A 27 4.94 20.25 -7.00
C GLY A 27 5.89 20.96 -7.95
N ILE A 28 5.39 22.00 -8.65
CA ILE A 28 6.22 22.81 -9.55
C ILE A 28 7.36 23.48 -8.79
N ASP A 29 7.12 23.99 -7.60
CA ASP A 29 8.14 24.67 -6.79
C ASP A 29 9.27 23.73 -6.36
N HIS A 30 8.94 22.47 -6.11
CA HIS A 30 9.92 21.42 -5.75
C HIS A 30 10.56 20.72 -6.96
N LEU A 31 10.04 20.94 -8.16
CA LEU A 31 10.59 20.36 -9.38
C LEU A 31 11.84 21.11 -9.82
N TYR A 32 12.99 20.45 -9.75
CA TYR A 32 14.26 21.03 -10.22
C TYR A 32 14.20 21.36 -11.74
N GLY A 33 14.58 22.57 -12.10
CA GLY A 33 14.59 23.02 -13.51
C GLY A 33 13.21 23.21 -14.14
N LYS A 34 12.11 22.94 -13.42
CA LYS A 34 10.72 23.06 -13.88
C LYS A 34 10.37 22.30 -15.16
N LYS A 35 11.19 21.31 -15.53
CA LYS A 35 11.06 20.56 -16.79
C LYS A 35 10.86 19.09 -16.50
N LEU A 36 9.92 18.48 -17.22
CA LEU A 36 9.66 17.05 -17.22
C LEU A 36 9.57 16.54 -18.66
N TYR A 37 9.85 15.26 -18.82
CA TYR A 37 9.89 14.58 -20.10
C TYR A 37 8.83 13.47 -20.14
N LYS A 38 8.25 13.28 -21.34
CA LYS A 38 7.37 12.15 -21.60
C LYS A 38 7.80 11.44 -22.87
N TYR A 39 7.90 10.13 -22.77
CA TYR A 39 8.17 9.27 -23.91
C TYR A 39 6.88 8.88 -24.61
N TYR A 40 6.88 8.86 -25.93
CA TYR A 40 5.75 8.50 -26.76
C TYR A 40 6.14 7.45 -27.79
N SER A 41 5.28 6.45 -27.93
CA SER A 41 5.35 5.44 -28.99
C SER A 41 4.41 5.81 -30.13
N PHE A 42 4.81 5.58 -31.38
CA PHE A 42 3.93 5.73 -32.55
C PHE A 42 2.98 4.55 -32.74
N SER A 43 3.13 3.47 -31.98
CA SER A 43 2.13 2.40 -31.93
C SER A 43 0.82 2.85 -31.24
N SER A 44 0.87 3.93 -30.47
CA SER A 44 -0.33 4.58 -29.92
C SER A 44 -0.97 5.49 -30.95
N ALA A 45 -2.25 5.22 -31.27
CA ALA A 45 -3.04 6.03 -32.21
C ALA A 45 -3.19 7.51 -31.79
N PHE A 46 -2.98 7.81 -30.50
CA PHE A 46 -3.19 9.14 -29.94
C PHE A 46 -1.93 10.01 -29.88
N THR A 47 -0.73 9.46 -30.17
CA THR A 47 0.54 10.20 -30.04
C THR A 47 0.56 11.47 -30.88
N LEU A 48 0.27 11.35 -32.17
CA LEU A 48 0.30 12.50 -33.08
C LEU A 48 -0.80 13.52 -32.74
N SER A 49 -2.02 13.07 -32.43
CA SER A 49 -3.12 13.98 -32.07
C SER A 49 -2.83 14.71 -30.76
N ASN A 50 -2.22 14.06 -29.79
CA ASN A 50 -1.82 14.69 -28.53
C ASN A 50 -0.74 15.75 -28.74
N LEU A 51 0.28 15.46 -29.57
CA LEU A 51 1.29 16.43 -29.93
C LEU A 51 0.69 17.63 -30.70
N GLN A 52 -0.21 17.34 -31.67
CA GLN A 52 -0.91 18.35 -32.47
C GLN A 52 -1.78 19.26 -31.62
N ASN A 53 -2.52 18.69 -30.68
CA ASN A 53 -3.48 19.45 -29.88
C ASN A 53 -2.89 20.00 -28.58
N GLY A 54 -1.67 19.61 -28.19
CA GLY A 54 -1.07 19.95 -26.91
C GLY A 54 -1.86 19.36 -25.75
N THR A 55 -2.38 18.15 -25.92
CA THR A 55 -3.17 17.45 -24.92
C THR A 55 -2.45 16.20 -24.41
N ILE A 56 -2.90 15.72 -23.28
CA ILE A 56 -2.48 14.45 -22.70
C ILE A 56 -3.68 13.75 -22.11
N TYR A 57 -3.70 12.43 -22.22
CA TYR A 57 -4.77 11.61 -21.65
C TYR A 57 -4.30 11.01 -20.32
N LEU A 58 -4.96 11.41 -19.24
CA LEU A 58 -4.70 10.88 -17.89
C LEU A 58 -5.22 9.44 -17.81
N GLN A 59 -4.30 8.51 -17.72
CA GLN A 59 -4.62 7.09 -17.73
C GLN A 59 -5.31 6.66 -16.44
N ASN A 60 -6.23 5.69 -16.56
CA ASN A 60 -6.72 4.95 -15.42
C ASN A 60 -5.59 4.05 -14.88
N PRO A 61 -5.17 4.19 -13.60
CA PRO A 61 -4.06 3.41 -13.08
C PRO A 61 -4.30 1.90 -13.03
N VAL A 62 -5.56 1.44 -13.10
CA VAL A 62 -5.88 0.01 -13.23
C VAL A 62 -5.31 -0.59 -14.52
N LEU A 63 -5.02 0.25 -15.53
CA LEU A 63 -4.47 -0.14 -16.83
C LEU A 63 -2.94 -0.01 -16.90
N PHE A 64 -2.27 0.30 -15.81
CA PHE A 64 -0.81 0.36 -15.78
C PHE A 64 -0.20 -1.03 -16.01
N ASN A 65 0.99 -1.05 -16.61
CA ASN A 65 1.69 -2.29 -16.95
C ASN A 65 2.25 -3.05 -15.74
N ASP A 66 2.55 -2.35 -14.65
CA ASP A 66 2.97 -2.96 -13.40
C ASP A 66 1.73 -3.24 -12.52
N PRO A 67 1.42 -4.51 -12.21
CA PRO A 67 0.25 -4.86 -11.41
C PRO A 67 0.31 -4.35 -9.97
N PHE A 68 1.47 -3.93 -9.49
CA PHE A 68 1.65 -3.34 -8.16
C PHE A 68 1.50 -1.82 -8.16
N ASP A 69 1.67 -1.18 -9.32
CA ASP A 69 1.66 0.28 -9.42
C ASP A 69 0.26 0.86 -9.18
N CYS A 70 0.18 1.92 -8.39
CA CYS A 70 -1.07 2.55 -7.96
C CYS A 70 -2.09 1.58 -7.33
N ASN A 71 -1.65 0.38 -7.02
CA ASN A 71 -2.50 -0.67 -6.49
C ASN A 71 -2.35 -0.69 -4.97
N ILE A 72 -3.25 0.02 -4.27
CA ILE A 72 -3.24 0.08 -2.81
C ILE A 72 -3.36 -1.31 -2.22
N GLY A 73 -2.46 -1.64 -1.31
CA GLY A 73 -2.56 -2.86 -0.51
C GLY A 73 -3.73 -2.73 0.46
N LEU A 74 -4.47 -3.80 0.64
CA LEU A 74 -5.46 -3.90 1.70
C LEU A 74 -4.93 -4.91 2.71
N SER A 75 -4.90 -4.53 3.98
CA SER A 75 -4.68 -5.49 5.04
C SER A 75 -5.89 -6.41 5.10
N VAL A 76 -5.71 -7.66 4.66
CA VAL A 76 -6.76 -8.69 4.73
C VAL A 76 -7.21 -8.87 6.18
N ASN A 77 -6.28 -8.70 7.11
CA ASN A 77 -6.52 -8.77 8.54
C ASN A 77 -7.49 -7.68 8.99
N GLN A 78 -7.24 -6.42 8.62
CA GLN A 78 -8.15 -5.31 8.91
C GLN A 78 -9.50 -5.49 8.21
N LEU A 79 -9.50 -5.98 6.97
CA LEU A 79 -10.73 -6.23 6.21
C LEU A 79 -11.61 -7.27 6.91
N ILE A 80 -11.03 -8.39 7.37
CA ILE A 80 -11.76 -9.43 8.08
C ILE A 80 -12.29 -8.89 9.41
N ARG A 81 -11.50 -8.15 10.18
CA ARG A 81 -11.98 -7.50 11.41
C ARG A 81 -13.17 -6.58 11.16
N THR A 82 -13.12 -5.85 10.07
CA THR A 82 -14.03 -4.74 9.80
C THR A 82 -15.31 -5.19 9.10
N LEU A 83 -15.19 -6.12 8.13
CA LEU A 83 -16.33 -6.54 7.29
C LEU A 83 -17.02 -7.81 7.77
N MET A 84 -16.50 -8.47 8.83
CA MET A 84 -16.98 -9.79 9.21
C MET A 84 -17.43 -9.97 10.68
N PRO A 85 -18.02 -8.97 11.37
CA PRO A 85 -18.60 -9.19 12.67
C PRO A 85 -19.61 -10.35 12.66
N ASP A 86 -20.45 -10.41 11.61
CA ASP A 86 -21.48 -11.46 11.45
C ASP A 86 -20.88 -12.85 11.22
N PHE A 87 -19.70 -12.94 10.63
CA PHE A 87 -19.00 -14.23 10.49
C PHE A 87 -18.51 -14.73 11.84
N PHE A 88 -17.91 -13.86 12.65
CA PHE A 88 -17.51 -14.21 14.01
C PHE A 88 -18.71 -14.50 14.91
N ASP A 89 -19.83 -13.80 14.72
CA ASP A 89 -21.06 -14.10 15.43
C ASP A 89 -21.60 -15.49 15.10
N LYS A 90 -21.41 -15.96 13.89
CA LYS A 90 -21.80 -17.32 13.49
C LYS A 90 -20.81 -18.40 13.98
N ILE A 91 -19.50 -18.11 13.94
CA ILE A 91 -18.46 -19.07 14.35
C ILE A 91 -18.32 -19.11 15.87
N LEU A 92 -18.50 -17.98 16.56
CA LEU A 92 -18.31 -17.81 17.99
C LEU A 92 -19.60 -17.32 18.67
N PRO A 93 -20.77 -17.98 18.48
CA PRO A 93 -22.07 -17.43 18.89
C PRO A 93 -22.21 -17.17 20.40
N ASN A 94 -21.45 -17.87 21.22
CA ASN A 94 -21.51 -17.76 22.68
C ASN A 94 -20.31 -17.02 23.29
N THR A 95 -19.50 -16.36 22.48
CA THR A 95 -18.29 -15.69 22.96
C THR A 95 -18.55 -14.18 23.09
N ASN A 96 -18.08 -13.58 24.19
CA ASN A 96 -18.15 -12.15 24.41
C ASN A 96 -17.51 -11.36 23.28
N SER A 97 -18.05 -10.18 22.94
CA SER A 97 -17.53 -9.31 21.87
C SER A 97 -16.06 -8.92 22.10
N ASN A 98 -15.66 -8.64 23.32
CA ASN A 98 -14.28 -8.29 23.65
C ASN A 98 -13.31 -9.46 23.39
N VAL A 99 -13.74 -10.70 23.69
CA VAL A 99 -12.93 -11.90 23.38
C VAL A 99 -12.83 -12.15 21.90
N ARG A 100 -13.91 -11.92 21.15
CA ARG A 100 -13.90 -12.03 19.68
C ARG A 100 -12.94 -11.02 19.05
N GLU A 101 -12.92 -9.77 19.55
CA GLU A 101 -11.95 -8.75 19.11
C GLU A 101 -10.52 -9.19 19.40
N VAL A 102 -10.24 -9.72 20.58
CA VAL A 102 -8.91 -10.20 20.94
C VAL A 102 -8.48 -11.38 20.10
N LEU A 103 -9.36 -12.37 19.92
CA LEU A 103 -9.07 -13.52 19.06
C LEU A 103 -8.87 -13.08 17.61
N ALA A 104 -9.69 -12.15 17.11
CA ALA A 104 -9.51 -11.57 15.79
C ALA A 104 -8.15 -10.83 15.67
N SER A 105 -7.76 -10.08 16.71
CA SER A 105 -6.46 -9.44 16.82
C SER A 105 -5.31 -10.41 16.67
N TRP A 106 -5.33 -11.47 17.44
CA TRP A 106 -4.30 -12.51 17.39
C TRP A 106 -4.24 -13.28 16.09
N MET A 107 -5.39 -13.40 15.42
CA MET A 107 -5.47 -14.08 14.13
C MET A 107 -4.81 -13.33 13.00
N PHE A 108 -5.02 -12.01 13.00
CA PHE A 108 -4.80 -11.19 11.83
C PHE A 108 -3.71 -10.14 12.01
N GLU A 109 -3.33 -9.90 13.24
CA GLU A 109 -2.33 -8.89 13.55
C GLU A 109 -1.31 -9.49 14.47
N ASP A 110 -0.40 -10.09 14.46
CA ASP A 110 0.60 -10.46 15.49
C ASP A 110 0.77 -9.46 16.66
N SER A 111 -0.20 -8.56 16.79
CA SER A 111 -0.21 -7.57 17.87
C SER A 111 -0.97 -8.12 19.07
N VAL A 112 -0.25 -8.44 20.11
CA VAL A 112 -0.84 -8.63 21.42
C VAL A 112 -1.32 -7.25 21.92
N PRO A 113 -2.55 -7.14 22.45
CA PRO A 113 -3.05 -5.88 22.97
C PRO A 113 -2.08 -5.27 23.97
N GLU A 114 -1.92 -3.94 23.91
CA GLU A 114 -1.11 -3.24 24.90
C GLU A 114 -1.76 -3.37 26.28
N LEU A 115 -1.03 -3.97 27.20
CA LEU A 115 -1.52 -4.16 28.55
C LEU A 115 -1.22 -2.93 29.42
N GLU A 116 -2.17 -2.56 30.26
CA GLU A 116 -1.95 -1.55 31.29
C GLU A 116 -0.85 -1.99 32.26
N GLU A 117 -0.13 -1.05 32.89
CA GLU A 117 1.02 -1.34 33.74
C GLU A 117 0.69 -2.28 34.90
N GLY A 118 -0.43 -2.07 35.59
CA GLY A 118 -0.88 -2.94 36.67
C GLY A 118 -1.20 -4.36 36.21
N SER A 119 -1.64 -4.54 34.98
CA SER A 119 -1.88 -5.85 34.38
C SER A 119 -0.57 -6.58 34.06
N LYS A 120 0.44 -5.85 33.60
CA LYS A 120 1.79 -6.39 33.37
C LYS A 120 2.42 -6.86 34.68
N GLU A 121 2.31 -6.06 35.75
CA GLU A 121 2.81 -6.43 37.09
C GLU A 121 2.15 -7.71 37.61
N HIS A 122 0.85 -7.87 37.41
CA HIS A 122 0.14 -9.08 37.80
C HIS A 122 0.66 -10.32 37.04
N LEU A 123 0.81 -10.23 35.72
CA LEU A 123 1.36 -11.31 34.90
C LEU A 123 2.81 -11.62 35.26
N LEU A 124 3.64 -10.60 35.53
CA LEU A 124 5.00 -10.76 36.00
C LEU A 124 5.07 -11.50 37.33
N SER A 125 4.12 -11.24 38.25
CA SER A 125 4.07 -11.94 39.53
C SER A 125 3.82 -13.44 39.36
N ILE A 126 2.96 -13.83 38.42
CA ILE A 126 2.71 -15.23 38.08
C ILE A 126 3.95 -15.85 37.45
N CYS A 127 4.58 -15.19 36.48
CA CYS A 127 5.77 -15.68 35.79
C CYS A 127 6.99 -15.81 36.72
N SER A 128 7.12 -14.95 37.72
CA SER A 128 8.26 -14.97 38.66
C SER A 128 8.24 -16.17 39.59
N SER A 129 7.12 -16.86 39.70
CA SER A 129 7.06 -18.13 40.45
C SER A 129 7.71 -19.31 39.73
N SER A 130 7.98 -19.15 38.43
CA SER A 130 8.57 -20.19 37.57
C SER A 130 9.97 -19.81 37.09
N THR A 131 10.95 -20.70 37.33
CA THR A 131 12.31 -20.50 36.85
C THR A 131 12.41 -20.58 35.33
N VAL A 132 11.52 -21.31 34.68
CA VAL A 132 11.46 -21.47 33.22
C VAL A 132 10.96 -20.17 32.59
N PHE A 133 9.83 -19.62 33.08
CA PHE A 133 9.32 -18.34 32.59
C PHE A 133 10.25 -17.18 32.84
N THR A 134 10.91 -17.12 34.00
CA THR A 134 11.89 -16.08 34.31
C THR A 134 13.03 -16.09 33.29
N LYS A 135 13.59 -17.25 32.96
CA LYS A 135 14.64 -17.36 31.93
C LYS A 135 14.16 -16.88 30.54
N MET A 136 12.94 -17.19 30.18
CA MET A 136 12.37 -16.77 28.90
C MET A 136 12.12 -15.24 28.83
N LEU A 137 11.62 -14.67 29.93
CA LEU A 137 11.48 -13.21 30.06
C LEU A 137 12.84 -12.50 29.96
N ASP A 138 13.87 -13.02 30.61
CA ASP A 138 15.22 -12.45 30.54
C ASP A 138 15.80 -12.56 29.13
N LYS A 139 15.54 -13.65 28.43
CA LYS A 139 15.92 -13.83 27.03
C LYS A 139 15.18 -12.81 26.14
N ALA A 140 13.87 -12.63 26.32
CA ALA A 140 13.10 -11.64 25.60
C ALA A 140 13.59 -10.21 25.87
N ARG A 141 13.86 -9.85 27.13
CA ARG A 141 14.42 -8.53 27.54
C ARG A 141 15.79 -8.25 26.95
N SER A 142 16.61 -9.30 26.75
CA SER A 142 17.93 -9.17 26.12
C SER A 142 17.87 -9.05 24.59
N GLY A 143 16.67 -9.03 23.97
CA GLY A 143 16.48 -8.94 22.53
C GLY A 143 16.85 -10.22 21.78
N GLN A 144 16.98 -11.36 22.48
CA GLN A 144 17.24 -12.64 21.86
C GLN A 144 15.96 -13.24 21.29
N ASN A 145 16.08 -13.89 20.13
CA ASN A 145 14.96 -14.57 19.52
C ASN A 145 14.54 -15.80 20.33
N ILE A 146 13.25 -15.97 20.55
CA ILE A 146 12.65 -17.11 21.21
C ILE A 146 12.06 -18.02 20.13
N SER A 147 12.58 -19.25 20.02
CA SER A 147 12.09 -20.20 19.05
C SER A 147 10.80 -20.89 19.50
N ASP A 148 10.02 -21.42 18.54
CA ASP A 148 8.79 -22.16 18.82
C ASP A 148 9.07 -23.42 19.68
N GLN A 149 10.24 -24.04 19.51
CA GLN A 149 10.63 -25.18 20.34
C GLN A 149 10.86 -24.79 21.81
N GLU A 150 11.44 -23.62 22.07
CA GLU A 150 11.60 -23.10 23.42
C GLU A 150 10.25 -22.75 24.07
N ILE A 151 9.31 -22.22 23.29
CA ILE A 151 7.94 -21.97 23.76
C ILE A 151 7.23 -23.28 24.10
N LEU A 152 7.37 -24.31 23.26
CA LEU A 152 6.79 -25.62 23.54
C LEU A 152 7.43 -26.28 24.76
N SER A 153 8.72 -26.07 25.02
CA SER A 153 9.40 -26.60 26.20
C SER A 153 8.86 -25.99 27.50
N LEU A 154 8.48 -24.68 27.49
CA LEU A 154 7.82 -24.05 28.64
C LEU A 154 6.55 -24.80 29.08
N ILE A 155 5.73 -25.18 28.08
CA ILE A 155 4.45 -25.85 28.33
C ILE A 155 4.68 -27.24 28.95
N VAL A 156 5.72 -27.92 28.49
CA VAL A 156 6.07 -29.28 28.99
C VAL A 156 6.72 -29.23 30.37
N GLU A 157 7.59 -28.22 30.61
CA GLU A 157 8.36 -28.12 31.82
C GLU A 157 7.55 -27.50 32.99
N ASP A 158 6.65 -26.57 32.71
CA ASP A 158 5.80 -25.93 33.73
C ASP A 158 4.37 -25.62 33.23
N PRO A 159 3.55 -26.65 33.03
CA PRO A 159 2.19 -26.50 32.49
C PRO A 159 1.26 -25.75 33.46
N THR A 160 1.55 -25.74 34.75
CA THR A 160 0.71 -25.07 35.75
C THR A 160 0.83 -23.58 35.68
N THR A 161 2.05 -23.04 35.79
CA THR A 161 2.31 -21.60 35.64
C THR A 161 1.87 -21.09 34.28
N PHE A 162 2.09 -21.87 33.21
CA PHE A 162 1.61 -21.53 31.89
C PHE A 162 0.08 -21.36 31.84
N SER A 163 -0.66 -22.31 32.41
CA SER A 163 -2.13 -22.27 32.45
C SER A 163 -2.65 -21.06 33.25
N GLU A 164 -2.00 -20.75 34.38
CA GLU A 164 -2.36 -19.58 35.21
C GLU A 164 -2.08 -18.27 34.48
N MET A 165 -0.94 -18.15 33.81
CA MET A 165 -0.57 -16.98 33.02
C MET A 165 -1.57 -16.72 31.89
N ILE A 166 -1.95 -17.76 31.14
CA ILE A 166 -2.93 -17.64 30.04
C ILE A 166 -4.30 -17.25 30.58
N LYS A 167 -4.75 -17.83 31.66
CA LYS A 167 -6.03 -17.47 32.30
C LYS A 167 -6.04 -16.01 32.74
N ALA A 168 -4.99 -15.58 33.44
CA ALA A 168 -4.87 -14.19 33.89
C ALA A 168 -4.85 -13.23 32.71
N TYR A 169 -4.07 -13.51 31.66
CA TYR A 169 -4.01 -12.70 30.47
C TYR A 169 -5.38 -12.58 29.78
N LEU A 170 -6.06 -13.68 29.55
CA LEU A 170 -7.38 -13.67 28.94
C LEU A 170 -8.43 -12.93 29.76
N THR A 171 -8.34 -13.01 31.09
CA THR A 171 -9.20 -12.26 32.03
C THR A 171 -8.95 -10.75 31.91
N ILE A 172 -7.68 -10.35 31.83
CA ILE A 172 -7.30 -8.94 31.68
C ILE A 172 -7.81 -8.40 30.34
N VAL A 173 -7.57 -9.11 29.26
CA VAL A 173 -7.92 -8.68 27.90
C VAL A 173 -9.43 -8.68 27.68
N SER A 174 -10.17 -9.59 28.33
CA SER A 174 -11.64 -9.61 28.31
C SER A 174 -12.28 -8.58 29.26
N LYS A 175 -11.49 -7.70 29.87
CA LYS A 175 -11.96 -6.67 30.81
C LYS A 175 -12.76 -7.26 32.01
N GLY A 176 -12.31 -8.40 32.48
CA GLY A 176 -12.87 -9.04 33.66
C GLY A 176 -14.05 -9.99 33.38
N ASP A 177 -14.45 -10.17 32.14
CA ASP A 177 -15.43 -11.18 31.79
C ASP A 177 -14.87 -12.59 32.03
N THR A 178 -15.54 -13.38 32.83
CA THR A 178 -15.12 -14.75 33.13
C THR A 178 -15.29 -15.64 31.92
N LEU A 179 -14.18 -16.03 31.31
CA LEU A 179 -14.16 -17.01 30.25
C LEU A 179 -14.16 -18.42 30.85
N SER A 180 -15.23 -19.16 30.66
CA SER A 180 -15.24 -20.58 30.93
C SER A 180 -14.58 -21.29 29.74
N PHE A 181 -13.27 -21.50 29.83
CA PHE A 181 -12.58 -22.36 28.88
C PHE A 181 -12.75 -23.82 29.35
N ASP A 182 -13.25 -24.65 28.44
CA ASP A 182 -13.13 -26.08 28.62
C ASP A 182 -11.68 -26.53 28.38
N ASN A 183 -11.34 -27.73 28.82
CA ASN A 183 -9.99 -28.27 28.67
C ASN A 183 -9.55 -28.39 27.19
N VAL A 184 -10.50 -28.44 26.25
CA VAL A 184 -10.22 -28.54 24.81
C VAL A 184 -9.80 -27.20 24.25
N ALA A 185 -10.50 -26.13 24.61
CA ALA A 185 -10.16 -24.75 24.20
C ALA A 185 -8.76 -24.35 24.72
N MET A 186 -8.46 -24.65 25.99
CA MET A 186 -7.13 -24.40 26.57
C MET A 186 -6.03 -25.19 25.87
N GLN A 187 -6.28 -26.44 25.51
CA GLN A 187 -5.34 -27.26 24.75
C GLN A 187 -5.03 -26.68 23.35
N GLN A 188 -5.97 -25.97 22.74
CA GLN A 188 -5.76 -25.31 21.44
C GLN A 188 -4.94 -24.01 21.58
N VAL A 189 -5.17 -23.20 22.62
CA VAL A 189 -4.33 -22.01 22.94
C VAL A 189 -2.89 -22.44 23.17
N ILE A 190 -2.69 -23.51 23.94
CA ILE A 190 -1.40 -24.10 24.23
C ILE A 190 -0.64 -24.54 22.96
N LYS A 191 -1.37 -24.91 21.90
CA LYS A 191 -0.76 -25.32 20.63
C LYS A 191 -0.45 -24.14 19.67
N SER A 192 -0.73 -22.92 20.06
CA SER A 192 -0.41 -21.74 19.24
C SER A 192 0.84 -21.01 19.75
N PRO A 193 2.03 -21.28 19.19
CA PRO A 193 3.26 -20.62 19.60
C PRO A 193 3.20 -19.09 19.48
N GLN A 194 2.45 -18.58 18.51
CA GLN A 194 2.31 -17.13 18.27
C GLN A 194 1.62 -16.40 19.44
N ILE A 195 0.56 -16.98 20.01
CA ILE A 195 -0.15 -16.42 21.18
C ILE A 195 0.81 -16.33 22.37
N ILE A 196 1.55 -17.42 22.62
CA ILE A 196 2.47 -17.50 23.75
C ILE A 196 3.64 -16.52 23.57
N ARG A 197 4.19 -16.46 22.38
CA ARG A 197 5.27 -15.54 22.03
C ARG A 197 4.84 -14.09 22.23
N GLY A 198 3.68 -13.72 21.69
CA GLY A 198 3.11 -12.39 21.85
C GLY A 198 2.90 -12.02 23.32
N LEU A 199 2.41 -12.95 24.13
CA LEU A 199 2.25 -12.76 25.57
C LEU A 199 3.59 -12.52 26.28
N ILE A 200 4.61 -13.34 26.01
CA ILE A 200 5.94 -13.18 26.56
C ILE A 200 6.53 -11.82 26.19
N MET A 201 6.38 -11.43 24.93
CA MET A 201 6.91 -10.14 24.44
C MET A 201 6.20 -8.94 25.08
N SER A 202 4.89 -9.01 25.29
CA SER A 202 4.12 -7.96 25.98
C SER A 202 4.58 -7.79 27.43
N VAL A 203 4.76 -8.90 28.14
CA VAL A 203 5.20 -8.88 29.54
C VAL A 203 6.66 -8.44 29.68
N ALA A 204 7.48 -8.73 28.68
CA ALA A 204 8.88 -8.33 28.67
C ALA A 204 9.13 -6.86 28.27
N GLU A 205 8.09 -6.13 27.86
CA GLU A 205 8.18 -4.75 27.31
C GLU A 205 9.05 -4.60 26.06
N ILE A 206 9.30 -5.70 25.35
CA ILE A 206 10.10 -5.70 24.12
C ILE A 206 9.14 -5.60 22.93
N ARG A 207 9.17 -4.46 22.25
CA ARG A 207 8.50 -4.26 20.96
C ARG A 207 9.55 -4.22 19.86
N ASP A 208 9.72 -5.28 19.11
CA ASP A 208 10.49 -5.21 17.86
C ASP A 208 9.55 -4.86 16.70
N SER A 209 9.70 -3.63 16.19
CA SER A 209 8.91 -3.13 15.06
C SER A 209 9.12 -3.90 13.75
N ARG A 210 10.16 -4.73 13.66
CA ARG A 210 10.49 -5.53 12.47
C ARG A 210 9.62 -6.77 12.32
N GLU A 211 9.17 -7.36 13.42
CA GLU A 211 8.30 -8.55 13.36
C GLU A 211 6.87 -8.20 12.92
N ARG A 212 6.42 -6.95 13.07
CA ARG A 212 5.11 -6.50 12.57
C ARG A 212 4.96 -6.56 11.06
N GLN A 213 6.04 -6.54 10.30
CA GLN A 213 6.02 -6.51 8.83
C GLN A 213 5.86 -7.89 8.19
N VAL A 214 6.16 -8.97 8.90
CA VAL A 214 6.26 -10.31 8.29
C VAL A 214 4.91 -11.02 8.18
N LEU A 215 3.90 -10.64 8.95
CA LEU A 215 2.62 -11.37 9.04
C LEU A 215 1.41 -10.68 8.37
N GLU A 216 1.64 -9.59 7.67
CA GLU A 216 0.55 -8.87 6.98
C GLU A 216 -0.01 -9.58 5.75
N LEU A 217 0.50 -10.72 5.40
CA LEU A 217 0.11 -11.39 4.16
C LEU A 217 -0.53 -12.74 4.48
N LEU A 218 -1.84 -12.75 4.57
CA LEU A 218 -2.58 -13.92 4.09
C LEU A 218 -2.28 -14.02 2.59
N THR A 219 -1.09 -14.53 2.28
CA THR A 219 -0.54 -14.55 0.93
C THR A 219 -1.23 -15.57 0.05
N SER A 220 -1.94 -16.54 0.66
CA SER A 220 -2.66 -17.56 -0.09
C SER A 220 -4.03 -17.87 0.49
N LYS A 221 -4.91 -18.36 -0.40
CA LYS A 221 -6.23 -18.90 -0.03
C LYS A 221 -6.10 -20.03 1.01
N ASP A 222 -5.06 -20.84 0.90
CA ASP A 222 -4.84 -21.99 1.79
C ASP A 222 -4.45 -21.54 3.20
N ASP A 223 -3.59 -20.53 3.34
CA ASP A 223 -3.27 -19.93 4.65
C ASP A 223 -4.49 -19.35 5.34
N PHE A 224 -5.36 -18.67 4.57
CA PHE A 224 -6.62 -18.16 5.09
C PHE A 224 -7.52 -19.28 5.62
N ILE A 225 -7.68 -20.35 4.83
CA ILE A 225 -8.50 -21.49 5.21
C ILE A 225 -7.98 -22.16 6.49
N GLU A 226 -6.67 -22.37 6.60
CA GLU A 226 -6.07 -23.02 7.77
C GLU A 226 -6.18 -22.13 9.02
N LYS A 227 -6.00 -20.81 8.90
CA LYS A 227 -6.21 -19.87 10.02
C LYS A 227 -7.65 -19.89 10.49
N VAL A 228 -8.62 -19.75 9.58
CA VAL A 228 -10.05 -19.76 9.96
C VAL A 228 -10.44 -21.09 10.60
N LYS A 229 -9.95 -22.23 10.10
CA LYS A 229 -10.20 -23.53 10.72
C LYS A 229 -9.60 -23.62 12.12
N SER A 230 -8.39 -23.13 12.30
CA SER A 230 -7.72 -23.16 13.62
C SER A 230 -8.53 -22.42 14.68
N ILE A 231 -9.16 -21.29 14.29
CA ILE A 231 -9.98 -20.50 15.20
C ILE A 231 -11.34 -21.15 15.46
N ALA A 232 -11.98 -21.63 14.40
CA ALA A 232 -13.22 -22.37 14.56
C ALA A 232 -13.02 -23.56 15.49
N ALA A 233 -11.91 -24.31 15.32
CA ALA A 233 -11.54 -25.41 16.22
C ALA A 233 -11.28 -24.93 17.65
N PHE A 234 -10.59 -23.79 17.83
CA PHE A 234 -10.38 -23.17 19.13
C PHE A 234 -11.72 -22.82 19.82
N ALA A 235 -12.67 -22.31 19.03
CA ALA A 235 -14.02 -22.00 19.53
C ALA A 235 -14.94 -23.22 19.71
N GLY A 236 -14.44 -24.42 19.43
CA GLY A 236 -15.24 -25.65 19.48
C GLY A 236 -16.29 -25.74 18.35
N VAL A 237 -16.10 -25.01 17.26
CA VAL A 237 -17.01 -24.96 16.10
C VAL A 237 -16.33 -25.56 14.88
N GLU A 238 -17.02 -26.46 14.19
CA GLU A 238 -16.57 -27.00 12.91
C GLU A 238 -17.17 -26.17 11.77
N VAL A 239 -16.31 -25.52 10.97
CA VAL A 239 -16.72 -24.74 9.79
C VAL A 239 -16.34 -25.50 8.52
N PRO A 240 -17.29 -25.80 7.65
CA PRO A 240 -17.02 -26.47 6.38
C PRO A 240 -16.04 -25.65 5.52
N LYS A 241 -15.04 -26.33 4.93
CA LYS A 241 -14.06 -25.69 4.04
C LYS A 241 -14.71 -24.87 2.94
N THR A 242 -15.82 -25.34 2.40
CA THR A 242 -16.58 -24.64 1.34
C THR A 242 -17.14 -23.27 1.77
N GLU A 243 -17.49 -23.11 3.04
CA GLU A 243 -17.94 -21.82 3.57
C GLU A 243 -16.78 -20.85 3.72
N ILE A 244 -15.63 -21.33 4.19
CA ILE A 244 -14.41 -20.53 4.29
C ILE A 244 -13.95 -20.08 2.89
N GLU A 245 -14.04 -20.94 1.89
CA GLU A 245 -13.72 -20.61 0.50
C GLU A 245 -14.66 -19.58 -0.10
N ARG A 246 -15.97 -19.66 0.19
CA ARG A 246 -16.95 -18.65 -0.23
C ARG A 246 -16.63 -17.29 0.37
N LEU A 247 -16.26 -17.29 1.65
CA LEU A 247 -15.87 -16.10 2.35
C LEU A 247 -14.64 -15.44 1.73
N TYR A 248 -13.58 -16.23 1.52
CA TYR A 248 -12.39 -15.74 0.86
C TYR A 248 -12.70 -15.12 -0.51
N SER A 249 -13.52 -15.79 -1.31
CA SER A 249 -13.91 -15.31 -2.64
C SER A 249 -14.71 -14.00 -2.58
N ALA A 250 -15.59 -13.85 -1.59
CA ALA A 250 -16.34 -12.61 -1.39
C ALA A 250 -15.42 -11.45 -0.99
N LEU A 251 -14.44 -11.69 -0.10
CA LEU A 251 -13.43 -10.71 0.29
C LEU A 251 -12.57 -10.28 -0.90
N ASP A 252 -12.07 -11.23 -1.68
CA ASP A 252 -11.25 -10.94 -2.87
C ASP A 252 -12.03 -10.13 -3.92
N ALA A 253 -13.29 -10.47 -4.12
CA ALA A 253 -14.18 -9.71 -5.01
C ALA A 253 -14.41 -8.28 -4.51
N GLY A 254 -14.65 -8.10 -3.19
CA GLY A 254 -14.81 -6.78 -2.57
C GLY A 254 -13.56 -5.91 -2.71
N ILE A 255 -12.38 -6.48 -2.48
CA ILE A 255 -11.10 -5.81 -2.69
C ILE A 255 -10.93 -5.34 -4.13
N LYS A 256 -11.24 -6.21 -5.09
CA LYS A 256 -11.17 -5.86 -6.52
C LYS A 256 -12.12 -4.73 -6.89
N GLN A 257 -13.34 -4.72 -6.35
CA GLN A 257 -14.30 -3.64 -6.59
C GLN A 257 -13.82 -2.30 -6.03
N ILE A 258 -13.25 -2.27 -4.82
CA ILE A 258 -12.68 -1.05 -4.24
C ILE A 258 -11.55 -0.50 -5.12
N ARG A 259 -10.65 -1.35 -5.58
CA ARG A 259 -9.53 -0.96 -6.46
C ARG A 259 -10.02 -0.36 -7.78
N VAL A 260 -10.99 -1.01 -8.42
CA VAL A 260 -11.59 -0.52 -9.67
C VAL A 260 -12.30 0.81 -9.44
N GLY A 261 -13.07 0.92 -8.36
CA GLY A 261 -13.80 2.14 -8.00
C GLY A 261 -12.85 3.33 -7.80
N LEU A 262 -11.76 3.15 -7.05
CA LEU A 262 -10.74 4.17 -6.85
C LEU A 262 -10.02 4.53 -8.16
N GLY A 263 -9.66 3.52 -8.97
CA GLY A 263 -9.01 3.72 -10.25
C GLY A 263 -9.85 4.50 -11.26
N ASN A 264 -11.16 4.28 -11.28
CA ASN A 264 -12.06 5.01 -12.17
C ASN A 264 -12.18 6.51 -11.81
N GLN A 265 -11.99 6.86 -10.55
CA GLN A 265 -12.08 8.25 -10.08
C GLN A 265 -10.78 9.04 -10.18
N VAL A 266 -9.68 8.42 -10.59
CA VAL A 266 -8.38 9.08 -10.73
C VAL A 266 -7.84 8.99 -12.14
N GLY A 267 -7.19 10.05 -12.57
CA GLY A 267 -6.42 10.08 -13.81
C GLY A 267 -4.97 10.41 -13.50
N ILE A 268 -4.07 9.60 -14.01
CA ILE A 268 -2.63 9.74 -13.75
C ILE A 268 -1.87 9.78 -15.07
N GLU A 269 -0.94 10.74 -15.15
CA GLU A 269 0.03 10.78 -16.23
C GLU A 269 1.44 10.80 -15.67
N CYS A 270 2.29 9.98 -16.26
CA CYS A 270 3.65 9.73 -15.80
C CYS A 270 4.65 10.49 -16.67
N PHE A 271 5.54 11.21 -15.99
CA PHE A 271 6.66 11.94 -16.59
C PHE A 271 7.95 11.48 -15.95
N THR A 272 9.09 11.81 -16.56
CA THR A 272 10.42 11.55 -16.02
C THR A 272 11.28 12.81 -16.01
N GLN A 273 12.31 12.82 -15.17
CA GLN A 273 13.36 13.84 -15.23
C GLN A 273 14.49 13.50 -16.19
N SER A 274 14.50 12.29 -16.80
CA SER A 274 15.59 11.82 -17.67
C SER A 274 15.16 11.65 -19.12
N PRO A 275 15.64 12.47 -20.05
CA PRO A 275 15.39 12.29 -21.49
C PRO A 275 16.36 11.30 -22.16
N THR A 276 17.32 10.75 -21.42
CA THR A 276 18.42 9.94 -21.99
C THR A 276 18.53 8.55 -21.38
N ASP A 277 17.54 8.10 -20.60
CA ASP A 277 17.53 6.76 -20.03
C ASP A 277 17.25 5.71 -21.11
N ILE A 278 18.16 4.73 -21.25
CA ILE A 278 18.11 3.70 -22.30
C ILE A 278 16.86 2.81 -22.14
N LEU A 279 16.47 2.46 -20.91
CA LEU A 279 15.31 1.61 -20.68
C LEU A 279 14.01 2.36 -20.96
N MET A 280 13.93 3.64 -20.61
CA MET A 280 12.77 4.48 -20.93
C MET A 280 12.57 4.56 -22.46
N TRP A 281 13.64 4.74 -23.24
CA TRP A 281 13.59 4.69 -24.70
C TRP A 281 13.15 3.33 -25.22
N SER A 282 13.58 2.25 -24.57
CA SER A 282 13.24 0.88 -24.97
C SER A 282 11.78 0.53 -24.68
N TYR A 283 11.29 0.88 -23.50
CA TYR A 283 9.96 0.47 -23.03
C TYR A 283 8.84 1.42 -23.48
N TYR A 284 9.08 2.74 -23.44
CA TYR A 284 8.04 3.74 -23.63
C TYR A 284 8.11 4.49 -24.97
N ALA A 285 9.21 4.38 -25.72
CA ALA A 285 9.38 4.95 -27.03
C ALA A 285 9.58 3.88 -28.13
N ASP A 286 8.91 2.74 -27.99
CA ASP A 286 8.86 1.66 -28.96
C ASP A 286 10.25 1.30 -29.52
N LYS A 287 11.13 0.80 -28.65
CA LYS A 287 12.51 0.38 -29.03
C LYS A 287 13.31 1.50 -29.74
N HIS A 288 13.21 2.71 -29.21
CA HIS A 288 13.87 3.92 -29.72
C HIS A 288 13.35 4.44 -31.09
N THR A 289 12.16 3.99 -31.53
CA THR A 289 11.54 4.52 -32.77
C THR A 289 10.62 5.71 -32.50
N GLY A 290 10.23 5.94 -31.22
CA GLY A 290 9.34 6.99 -30.79
C GLY A 290 10.00 8.35 -30.56
N VAL A 291 9.37 9.18 -29.75
CA VAL A 291 9.87 10.51 -29.38
C VAL A 291 9.82 10.71 -27.85
N CYS A 292 10.68 11.61 -27.37
CA CYS A 292 10.65 12.12 -26.02
C CYS A 292 10.37 13.63 -26.05
N VAL A 293 9.34 14.09 -25.36
CA VAL A 293 8.89 15.47 -25.38
C VAL A 293 9.18 16.14 -24.05
N GLU A 294 9.80 17.32 -24.12
CA GLU A 294 10.07 18.15 -22.96
C GLU A 294 8.93 19.15 -22.73
N TYR A 295 8.42 19.22 -21.51
CA TYR A 295 7.42 20.18 -21.09
C TYR A 295 7.96 21.09 -19.98
N ASP A 296 7.70 22.40 -20.10
CA ASP A 296 8.03 23.39 -19.10
C ASP A 296 6.83 23.59 -18.16
N PHE A 297 6.87 22.96 -17.01
CA PHE A 297 5.79 23.02 -16.03
C PHE A 297 5.64 24.36 -15.34
N SER A 298 6.62 25.28 -15.46
CA SER A 298 6.45 26.67 -14.98
C SER A 298 5.32 27.43 -15.68
N LYS A 299 4.90 26.94 -16.85
CA LYS A 299 3.83 27.52 -17.69
C LYS A 299 2.46 26.86 -17.49
N LEU A 300 2.32 25.91 -16.56
CA LEU A 300 1.12 25.08 -16.39
C LEU A 300 0.09 25.71 -15.43
N PHE A 301 -0.39 26.89 -15.65
CA PHE A 301 -1.17 27.57 -14.61
C PHE A 301 -2.70 27.50 -14.68
N ALA A 302 -3.31 27.21 -15.81
CA ALA A 302 -4.73 27.49 -15.98
C ALA A 302 -5.67 26.29 -16.09
N SER A 303 -5.20 25.12 -16.47
CA SER A 303 -6.06 23.98 -16.87
C SER A 303 -6.17 22.83 -15.88
N CYS A 304 -5.39 22.84 -14.80
CA CYS A 304 -5.27 21.69 -13.89
C CYS A 304 -5.66 22.04 -12.44
N ALA A 305 -6.79 22.72 -12.24
CA ALA A 305 -7.20 23.22 -10.92
C ALA A 305 -7.33 22.10 -9.86
N ASN A 306 -7.69 20.87 -10.28
CA ASN A 306 -7.87 19.72 -9.39
C ASN A 306 -6.70 18.73 -9.44
N SER A 307 -5.56 19.13 -9.99
CA SER A 307 -4.43 18.24 -10.18
C SER A 307 -3.34 18.47 -9.14
N PHE A 308 -2.59 17.39 -8.90
CA PHE A 308 -1.36 17.36 -8.11
C PHE A 308 -0.19 17.03 -9.02
N LEU A 309 0.97 17.54 -8.70
CA LEU A 309 2.21 17.14 -9.34
C LEU A 309 3.18 16.65 -8.26
N PHE A 310 3.43 15.36 -8.22
CA PHE A 310 4.26 14.74 -7.19
C PHE A 310 5.37 13.87 -7.80
N PRO A 311 6.56 13.85 -7.18
CA PRO A 311 7.55 12.82 -7.46
C PRO A 311 7.07 11.47 -6.93
N VAL A 312 7.44 10.41 -7.60
CA VAL A 312 7.20 9.04 -7.12
C VAL A 312 8.14 8.73 -5.96
N CYS A 313 7.58 8.17 -4.91
CA CYS A 313 8.29 7.64 -3.76
C CYS A 313 8.59 6.15 -4.01
N TYR A 314 9.86 5.79 -4.10
CA TYR A 314 10.25 4.41 -4.34
C TYR A 314 10.44 3.67 -3.02
N SER A 315 9.80 2.51 -2.89
CA SER A 315 9.77 1.74 -1.65
C SER A 315 9.79 0.23 -1.94
N GLU A 316 10.31 -0.53 -1.01
CA GLU A 316 10.17 -2.00 -0.99
C GLU A 316 8.80 -2.42 -0.47
N ASN A 317 8.15 -1.56 0.32
CA ASN A 317 6.86 -1.83 0.93
C ASN A 317 5.75 -1.05 0.21
N ARG A 318 4.60 -1.70 0.04
CA ARG A 318 3.41 -1.09 -0.54
C ARG A 318 2.65 -0.26 0.51
N PRO A 319 2.05 0.88 0.14
CA PRO A 319 1.08 1.56 0.99
C PRO A 319 -0.13 0.67 1.24
N LEU A 320 -0.58 0.62 2.49
CA LEU A 320 -1.78 -0.11 2.90
C LEU A 320 -2.93 0.87 3.16
N LEU A 321 -4.13 0.49 2.75
CA LEU A 321 -5.35 1.22 3.08
C LEU A 321 -5.80 0.79 4.47
N ASP A 322 -5.96 1.75 5.36
CA ASP A 322 -6.59 1.51 6.65
C ASP A 322 -8.12 1.44 6.50
N MET A 323 -8.66 0.25 6.62
CA MET A 323 -10.09 0.00 6.51
C MET A 323 -10.86 0.31 7.80
N GLN A 324 -10.21 0.38 8.96
CA GLN A 324 -10.87 0.66 10.24
C GLN A 324 -11.56 2.03 10.22
N ASN A 325 -10.95 2.98 9.52
CA ASN A 325 -11.51 4.32 9.38
C ASN A 325 -12.59 4.43 8.30
N LEU A 326 -12.72 3.45 7.42
CA LEU A 326 -13.68 3.49 6.30
C LEU A 326 -14.98 2.76 6.57
N TYR A 327 -15.03 1.86 7.54
CA TYR A 327 -16.18 1.02 7.80
C TYR A 327 -16.91 1.43 9.08
N ASP A 328 -18.23 1.51 8.99
CA ASP A 328 -19.07 1.70 10.14
C ASP A 328 -19.59 0.35 10.63
N PRO A 329 -19.16 -0.11 11.81
CA PRO A 329 -19.59 -1.39 12.36
C PRO A 329 -21.09 -1.42 12.73
N VAL A 330 -21.73 -0.26 12.90
CA VAL A 330 -23.16 -0.15 13.24
C VAL A 330 -24.03 -0.31 12.00
N THR A 331 -23.70 0.45 10.94
CA THR A 331 -24.45 0.41 9.67
C THR A 331 -24.00 -0.70 8.76
N LYS A 332 -22.84 -1.34 9.03
CA LYS A 332 -22.20 -2.38 8.21
C LYS A 332 -21.90 -1.92 6.78
N GLN A 333 -21.63 -0.63 6.60
CA GLN A 333 -21.38 -0.03 5.29
C GLN A 333 -20.06 0.75 5.29
N ILE A 334 -19.50 0.90 4.10
CA ILE A 334 -18.37 1.82 3.90
C ILE A 334 -18.92 3.25 4.00
N CYS A 335 -18.41 4.01 4.96
CA CYS A 335 -18.77 5.40 5.17
C CYS A 335 -18.12 6.27 4.11
N ASN A 336 -18.91 6.74 3.15
CA ASN A 336 -18.44 7.72 2.17
C ASN A 336 -17.90 8.99 2.82
N ASP A 337 -18.44 9.37 3.96
CA ASP A 337 -18.01 10.55 4.72
C ASP A 337 -16.60 10.40 5.31
N ARG A 338 -16.14 9.16 5.50
CA ARG A 338 -14.80 8.84 6.01
C ARG A 338 -13.76 8.56 4.91
N ILE A 339 -14.15 8.56 3.64
CA ILE A 339 -13.19 8.47 2.51
C ILE A 339 -12.15 9.60 2.60
N ALA A 340 -12.53 10.76 3.13
CA ALA A 340 -11.60 11.86 3.38
C ALA A 340 -10.46 11.46 4.35
N GLU A 341 -10.74 10.64 5.35
CA GLU A 341 -9.75 10.16 6.32
C GLU A 341 -8.75 9.16 5.68
N ALA A 342 -9.23 8.34 4.74
CA ALA A 342 -8.38 7.42 3.97
C ALA A 342 -7.61 8.09 2.82
N PHE A 343 -7.98 9.31 2.44
CA PHE A 343 -7.38 10.02 1.31
C PHE A 343 -5.85 10.09 1.35
N PRO A 344 -5.18 10.32 2.50
CA PRO A 344 -3.72 10.28 2.57
C PRO A 344 -3.13 8.94 2.15
N SER A 345 -3.72 7.84 2.58
CA SER A 345 -3.26 6.49 2.22
C SER A 345 -3.51 6.18 0.74
N ILE A 346 -4.65 6.62 0.22
CA ILE A 346 -5.00 6.50 -1.19
C ILE A 346 -4.00 7.31 -2.04
N MET A 347 -3.75 8.58 -1.71
CA MET A 347 -2.77 9.41 -2.42
C MET A 347 -1.36 8.82 -2.37
N ARG A 348 -0.95 8.29 -1.23
CA ARG A 348 0.34 7.59 -1.11
C ARG A 348 0.43 6.38 -2.03
N SER A 349 -0.65 5.63 -2.23
CA SER A 349 -0.65 4.51 -3.17
C SER A 349 -0.46 4.95 -4.62
N TRP A 350 -0.95 6.15 -4.98
CA TRP A 350 -0.79 6.69 -6.33
C TRP A 350 0.57 7.31 -6.60
N ILE A 351 1.37 7.56 -5.56
CA ILE A 351 2.72 8.12 -5.69
C ILE A 351 3.82 7.19 -5.19
N THR A 352 3.50 5.96 -4.80
CA THR A 352 4.49 4.97 -4.38
C THR A 352 4.63 3.87 -5.43
N LYS A 353 5.86 3.56 -5.78
CA LYS A 353 6.21 2.53 -6.77
C LYS A 353 7.34 1.64 -6.23
N SER A 354 7.45 0.41 -6.75
CA SER A 354 8.56 -0.47 -6.38
C SER A 354 9.90 0.18 -6.63
N LYS A 355 10.85 -0.06 -5.73
CA LYS A 355 12.24 0.44 -5.83
C LYS A 355 12.96 -0.02 -7.10
N GLU A 356 12.54 -1.14 -7.69
CA GLU A 356 13.04 -1.62 -8.98
C GLU A 356 12.91 -0.59 -10.11
N TRP A 357 11.93 0.33 -10.01
CA TRP A 357 11.65 1.38 -10.98
C TRP A 357 12.31 2.73 -10.66
N GLU A 358 13.13 2.84 -9.60
CA GLU A 358 13.71 4.11 -9.11
C GLU A 358 14.50 4.88 -10.18
N ARG A 359 15.08 4.16 -11.13
CA ARG A 359 15.80 4.75 -12.25
C ARG A 359 14.94 5.61 -13.18
N GLU A 360 13.61 5.41 -13.20
CA GLU A 360 12.68 6.19 -14.02
C GLU A 360 12.60 7.65 -13.56
N LYS A 361 12.94 7.95 -12.30
CA LYS A 361 12.85 9.30 -11.72
C LYS A 361 11.50 9.95 -12.02
N GLU A 362 10.46 9.18 -11.76
CA GLU A 362 9.10 9.47 -12.20
C GLU A 362 8.49 10.62 -11.40
N TRP A 363 7.70 11.43 -12.10
CA TRP A 363 6.78 12.41 -11.55
C TRP A 363 5.39 12.15 -12.11
N ARG A 364 4.36 12.35 -11.29
CA ARG A 364 2.98 12.09 -11.67
C ARG A 364 2.14 13.35 -11.61
N LEU A 365 1.45 13.63 -12.71
CA LEU A 365 0.32 14.55 -12.74
C LEU A 365 -0.93 13.74 -12.41
N ILE A 366 -1.55 14.02 -11.26
CA ILE A 366 -2.68 13.27 -10.72
C ILE A 366 -3.88 14.18 -10.65
N THR A 367 -4.97 13.83 -11.29
CA THR A 367 -6.26 14.52 -11.20
C THR A 367 -7.27 13.64 -10.46
N PHE A 368 -7.88 14.21 -9.43
CA PHE A 368 -8.89 13.53 -8.60
C PHE A 368 -9.82 14.55 -7.95
N PRO A 369 -11.14 14.33 -7.89
CA PRO A 369 -11.81 13.23 -8.57
C PRO A 369 -12.01 13.48 -10.08
N ILE A 370 -12.05 12.42 -10.88
CA ILE A 370 -12.52 12.41 -12.26
C ILE A 370 -13.97 11.92 -12.26
N LYS A 371 -14.86 12.66 -12.90
CA LYS A 371 -16.29 12.34 -12.97
C LYS A 371 -16.65 11.50 -14.20
N ASP A 372 -16.00 11.81 -15.30
CA ASP A 372 -16.19 11.11 -16.57
C ASP A 372 -14.93 11.14 -17.44
N ASP A 373 -14.90 10.37 -18.51
CA ASP A 373 -13.72 10.20 -19.37
C ASP A 373 -13.30 11.48 -20.10
N SER A 374 -14.18 12.47 -20.26
CA SER A 374 -13.82 13.74 -20.91
C SER A 374 -12.85 14.56 -20.03
N GLU A 375 -12.92 14.41 -18.73
CA GLU A 375 -12.02 15.07 -17.78
C GLU A 375 -10.60 14.47 -17.78
N ARG A 376 -10.42 13.29 -18.43
CA ARG A 376 -9.09 12.68 -18.59
C ARG A 376 -8.24 13.36 -19.64
N LEU A 377 -8.83 14.12 -20.56
CA LEU A 377 -8.09 14.83 -21.58
C LEU A 377 -7.71 16.23 -21.07
N VAL A 378 -6.45 16.41 -20.74
CA VAL A 378 -5.93 17.64 -20.13
C VAL A 378 -5.02 18.37 -21.12
N LYS A 379 -5.12 19.71 -21.16
CA LYS A 379 -4.17 20.54 -21.91
C LYS A 379 -2.88 20.71 -21.12
N LEU A 380 -1.76 20.42 -21.76
CA LEU A 380 -0.43 20.72 -21.25
C LEU A 380 0.09 22.05 -21.82
N PRO A 381 1.15 22.62 -21.24
CA PRO A 381 1.94 23.66 -21.89
C PRO A 381 2.40 23.19 -23.28
N ILE A 382 2.65 24.13 -24.16
CA ILE A 382 3.30 23.83 -25.44
C ILE A 382 4.64 23.13 -25.13
N ALA A 383 4.91 22.04 -25.83
CA ALA A 383 6.17 21.35 -25.71
C ALA A 383 7.33 22.32 -25.96
N SER A 384 8.31 22.31 -25.10
CA SER A 384 9.50 23.19 -25.25
C SER A 384 10.54 22.58 -26.17
N ARG A 385 10.49 21.25 -26.37
CA ARG A 385 11.41 20.54 -27.25
C ARG A 385 10.87 19.13 -27.56
N ILE A 386 11.09 18.66 -28.78
CA ILE A 386 10.88 17.27 -29.18
C ILE A 386 12.22 16.61 -29.45
N ILE A 387 12.46 15.45 -28.87
CA ILE A 387 13.67 14.65 -29.04
C ILE A 387 13.27 13.37 -29.74
N THR A 388 13.87 13.08 -30.88
CA THR A 388 13.56 11.87 -31.67
C THR A 388 14.46 10.71 -31.28
N GLY A 389 13.88 9.52 -31.26
CA GLY A 389 14.62 8.29 -31.02
C GLY A 389 15.59 7.97 -32.16
N ILE A 390 16.67 7.27 -31.85
CA ILE A 390 17.72 6.95 -32.80
C ILE A 390 17.22 6.08 -33.98
N ASN A 391 16.18 5.28 -33.75
CA ASN A 391 15.61 4.38 -34.76
C ASN A 391 14.31 4.94 -35.36
N ILE A 392 14.02 6.25 -35.21
CA ILE A 392 12.82 6.84 -35.82
C ILE A 392 12.81 6.63 -37.32
N THR A 393 11.67 6.23 -37.88
CA THR A 393 11.52 6.09 -39.33
C THR A 393 11.38 7.47 -39.99
N ASP A 394 11.80 7.59 -41.27
CA ASP A 394 11.65 8.82 -42.03
C ASP A 394 10.20 9.31 -42.10
N GLY A 395 9.23 8.38 -42.17
CA GLY A 395 7.81 8.70 -42.19
C GLY A 395 7.37 9.36 -40.87
N ASN A 396 7.69 8.75 -39.75
CA ASN A 396 7.35 9.28 -38.44
C ASN A 396 8.09 10.59 -38.14
N TYR A 397 9.36 10.70 -38.56
CA TYR A 397 10.13 11.94 -38.44
C TYR A 397 9.46 13.09 -39.16
N ARG A 398 9.02 12.90 -40.40
CA ARG A 398 8.32 13.95 -41.19
C ARG A 398 7.05 14.40 -40.50
N LEU A 399 6.21 13.47 -40.02
CA LEU A 399 4.99 13.82 -39.31
C LEU A 399 5.27 14.66 -38.06
N VAL A 400 6.28 14.32 -37.30
CA VAL A 400 6.67 15.08 -36.10
C VAL A 400 7.29 16.45 -36.51
N ALA A 401 8.07 16.49 -37.57
CA ALA A 401 8.69 17.72 -38.07
C ALA A 401 7.63 18.72 -38.55
N ASP A 402 6.57 18.28 -39.21
CA ASP A 402 5.45 19.11 -39.63
C ASP A 402 4.73 19.74 -38.43
N ILE A 403 4.43 18.92 -37.40
CA ILE A 403 3.82 19.40 -36.14
C ILE A 403 4.75 20.40 -35.46
N ALA A 404 6.03 20.08 -35.36
CA ALA A 404 7.00 20.93 -34.68
C ALA A 404 7.19 22.27 -35.38
N LYS A 405 7.18 22.27 -36.71
CA LYS A 405 7.24 23.48 -37.55
C LYS A 405 6.00 24.36 -37.35
N GLU A 406 4.80 23.77 -37.39
CA GLU A 406 3.56 24.49 -37.17
C GLU A 406 3.52 25.15 -35.78
N LYS A 407 4.00 24.46 -34.75
CA LYS A 407 3.97 24.94 -33.36
C LYS A 407 5.23 25.67 -32.91
N VAL A 408 6.20 25.82 -33.78
CA VAL A 408 7.50 26.47 -33.52
C VAL A 408 8.22 25.77 -32.34
N ILE A 409 8.26 24.44 -32.36
CA ILE A 409 8.93 23.62 -31.37
C ILE A 409 10.26 23.12 -31.92
N PRO A 410 11.41 23.32 -31.25
CA PRO A 410 12.69 22.77 -31.70
C PRO A 410 12.70 21.24 -31.65
N ILE A 411 13.31 20.63 -32.69
CA ILE A 411 13.57 19.20 -32.75
C ILE A 411 15.03 18.94 -32.46
N HIS A 412 15.31 17.88 -31.76
CA HIS A 412 16.65 17.37 -31.50
C HIS A 412 16.68 15.86 -31.79
N ARG A 413 17.84 15.31 -32.06
CA ARG A 413 18.00 13.87 -32.28
C ARG A 413 18.78 13.24 -31.16
N THR A 414 18.58 11.94 -30.98
CA THR A 414 19.42 11.13 -30.11
C THR A 414 20.56 10.51 -30.91
N ARG A 415 21.71 10.35 -30.26
CA ARG A 415 22.89 9.64 -30.77
C ARG A 415 23.44 8.73 -29.68
N LEU A 416 23.95 7.56 -30.05
CA LEU A 416 24.71 6.69 -29.17
C LEU A 416 26.14 7.19 -29.04
N LYS A 417 26.67 7.22 -27.82
CA LYS A 417 28.11 7.37 -27.61
C LYS A 417 28.84 6.11 -28.06
N ASN A 418 29.96 6.30 -28.73
CA ASN A 418 30.75 5.16 -29.28
C ASN A 418 31.46 4.36 -28.19
N ASP A 419 31.83 5.01 -27.10
CA ASP A 419 32.69 4.48 -26.03
C ASP A 419 31.94 4.21 -24.70
N GLN A 420 30.66 4.52 -24.64
CA GLN A 420 29.86 4.40 -23.42
C GLN A 420 28.42 3.98 -23.74
N TYR A 421 27.78 3.23 -22.82
CA TYR A 421 26.35 2.95 -22.89
C TYR A 421 25.54 4.21 -22.47
N LYS A 422 25.58 5.24 -23.33
CA LYS A 422 24.89 6.53 -23.12
C LYS A 422 24.27 7.03 -24.41
N ILE A 423 23.10 7.67 -24.21
CA ILE A 423 22.40 8.44 -25.25
C ILE A 423 22.76 9.91 -25.08
N GLU A 424 23.15 10.56 -26.15
CA GLU A 424 23.35 12.01 -26.24
C GLU A 424 22.24 12.65 -27.06
N ILE A 425 21.87 13.86 -26.69
CA ILE A 425 20.95 14.71 -27.42
C ILE A 425 21.81 15.69 -28.23
N ILE A 426 21.62 15.70 -29.55
CA ILE A 426 22.31 16.61 -30.45
C ILE A 426 21.32 17.57 -31.11
N ASN A 427 21.76 18.79 -31.39
CA ASN A 427 20.97 19.74 -32.18
C ASN A 427 20.94 19.26 -33.64
N ASP A 428 19.80 19.40 -34.28
CA ASP A 428 19.68 19.21 -35.75
C ASP A 428 20.34 20.36 -36.49
#